data_f88b8a39c008bea3fde6a93ac7a3ef62
#
_entry.id   f88b8a39c008bea3fde6a93ac7a3ef62
#
_cell.length_a   1.000
_cell.length_b   1.000
_cell.length_c   1.000
_cell.angle_alpha   90.00
_cell.angle_beta   90.00
_cell.angle_gamma   90.00
#
_symmetry.space_group_name_H-M   'P 1'
#
loop_
_entity.id
_entity.type
_entity.pdbx_description
1 polymer ?
#
loop_
_entity_poly.entity_id
_entity_poly.type
_entity_poly.pdbx_seq_one_letter_code
_entity_poly.pdbx_strand_id
1 'polypeptide(L)'
;VINLLKVAGAIVMGKTETTELAYFHPGKTTNPHDYSRTPGGSSSGSAAAVAAHMAPLSIGSQTNGSTIRPASYCGVVGYKPSYGLISRSGVLKQSDKLDQIGVFGKTVEDVALLTKTLIKKDLYDLSTIHYSADEMLDICKKGPIFEPKFIFYKTKNWKNIDKESQKSFEFFIKTFKKNIEVF
;
A
#
# COMPACT_ATOMS: atom_id res chain seq x y z
N VAL A 1 -2.76 15.60 -5.12
CA VAL A 1 -2.59 14.80 -3.89
C VAL A 1 -2.18 15.70 -2.72
N ILE A 2 -0.97 16.27 -2.71
CA ILE A 2 -0.44 17.04 -1.55
C ILE A 2 -1.35 18.24 -1.17
N ASN A 3 -1.89 18.97 -2.16
CA ASN A 3 -2.79 20.08 -1.88
C ASN A 3 -4.08 19.64 -1.18
N LEU A 4 -4.63 18.47 -1.54
CA LEU A 4 -5.81 17.92 -0.87
C LEU A 4 -5.53 17.61 0.61
N LEU A 5 -4.35 17.07 0.92
CA LEU A 5 -3.95 16.81 2.30
C LEU A 5 -3.78 18.10 3.10
N LYS A 6 -3.12 19.11 2.53
CA LYS A 6 -2.98 20.42 3.19
C LYS A 6 -4.33 21.07 3.49
N VAL A 7 -5.25 21.01 2.54
CA VAL A 7 -6.63 21.53 2.72
C VAL A 7 -7.37 20.75 3.81
N ALA A 8 -7.10 19.46 3.94
CA ALA A 8 -7.66 18.61 5.01
C ALA A 8 -6.97 18.79 6.37
N GLY A 9 -6.00 19.71 6.49
CA GLY A 9 -5.29 20.00 7.75
C GLY A 9 -4.07 19.14 8.01
N ALA A 10 -3.62 18.32 7.05
CA ALA A 10 -2.45 17.48 7.24
C ALA A 10 -1.15 18.30 7.19
N ILE A 11 -0.21 17.93 8.05
CA ILE A 11 1.16 18.48 8.08
C ILE A 11 2.05 17.59 7.22
N VAL A 12 2.70 18.19 6.20
CA VAL A 12 3.68 17.50 5.36
C VAL A 12 5.03 17.51 6.05
N MET A 13 5.44 16.36 6.59
CA MET A 13 6.70 16.19 7.33
C MET A 13 7.92 16.23 6.41
N GLY A 14 7.81 15.71 5.20
CA GLY A 14 8.92 15.64 4.26
C GLY A 14 8.66 14.74 3.06
N LYS A 15 9.73 14.41 2.36
CA LYS A 15 9.75 13.43 1.27
C LYS A 15 10.50 12.19 1.69
N THR A 16 10.02 11.05 1.26
CA THR A 16 10.66 9.75 1.50
C THR A 16 11.44 9.31 0.25
N GLU A 17 12.44 8.46 0.47
CA GLU A 17 13.22 7.88 -0.62
C GLU A 17 12.40 6.84 -1.37
N THR A 18 12.58 6.79 -2.68
CA THR A 18 12.09 5.70 -3.54
C THR A 18 13.28 4.94 -4.12
N THR A 19 13.06 3.75 -4.67
CA THR A 19 14.06 3.16 -5.58
C THR A 19 14.23 4.06 -6.78
N GLU A 20 15.42 4.03 -7.40
CA GLU A 20 15.74 4.90 -8.53
C GLU A 20 14.72 4.76 -9.65
N LEU A 21 14.14 5.89 -10.07
CA LEU A 21 13.07 5.97 -11.08
C LEU A 21 11.92 4.97 -10.86
N ALA A 22 11.66 4.59 -9.60
CA ALA A 22 10.70 3.56 -9.20
C ALA A 22 10.98 2.17 -9.81
N TYR A 23 12.25 1.89 -10.17
CA TYR A 23 12.69 0.62 -10.75
C TYR A 23 13.34 -0.30 -9.67
N PHE A 24 14.25 -1.20 -10.04
CA PHE A 24 14.76 -2.23 -9.13
C PHE A 24 16.00 -1.83 -8.34
N HIS A 25 16.66 -0.73 -8.68
CA HIS A 25 17.86 -0.31 -7.95
C HIS A 25 17.49 0.22 -6.56
N PRO A 26 17.93 -0.43 -5.46
CA PRO A 26 17.55 0.00 -4.12
C PRO A 26 18.22 1.32 -3.75
N GLY A 27 17.51 2.16 -3.00
CA GLY A 27 18.07 3.34 -2.36
C GLY A 27 18.81 3.00 -1.05
N LYS A 28 19.12 4.00 -0.25
CA LYS A 28 19.85 3.86 1.02
C LYS A 28 18.95 3.41 2.18
N THR A 29 17.63 3.48 2.01
CA THR A 29 16.67 3.10 3.06
C THR A 29 16.76 1.61 3.36
N THR A 30 16.92 1.28 4.63
CA THR A 30 16.92 -0.10 5.14
C THR A 30 15.59 -0.44 5.80
N ASN A 31 15.34 -1.72 6.02
CA ASN A 31 14.14 -2.18 6.71
C ASN A 31 14.24 -1.86 8.22
N PRO A 32 13.26 -1.17 8.82
CA PRO A 32 13.31 -0.83 10.24
C PRO A 32 13.35 -2.00 11.21
N HIS A 33 12.92 -3.19 10.77
CA HIS A 33 12.94 -4.41 11.58
C HIS A 33 14.28 -5.15 11.50
N ASP A 34 15.03 -4.95 10.40
CA ASP A 34 16.35 -5.56 10.20
C ASP A 34 17.13 -4.70 9.19
N TYR A 35 18.10 -3.93 9.68
CA TYR A 35 18.88 -2.99 8.85
C TYR A 35 19.75 -3.66 7.79
N SER A 36 19.95 -4.98 7.85
CA SER A 36 20.63 -5.74 6.82
C SER A 36 19.74 -6.08 5.62
N ARG A 37 18.43 -5.82 5.72
CA ARG A 37 17.42 -6.15 4.73
C ARG A 37 16.85 -4.93 4.03
N THR A 38 16.35 -5.14 2.83
CA THR A 38 15.62 -4.12 2.08
C THR A 38 14.23 -3.88 2.70
N PRO A 39 13.73 -2.64 2.70
CA PRO A 39 12.34 -2.35 3.05
C PRO A 39 11.36 -2.72 1.91
N GLY A 40 11.85 -3.30 0.83
CA GLY A 40 11.09 -3.46 -0.41
C GLY A 40 11.07 -2.16 -1.23
N GLY A 41 10.30 -2.17 -2.30
CA GLY A 41 10.21 -0.99 -3.19
C GLY A 41 9.05 -1.11 -4.21
N SER A 42 8.85 -0.04 -4.97
CA SER A 42 9.69 1.16 -5.08
C SER A 42 9.42 2.23 -4.00
N SER A 43 8.27 2.25 -3.33
CA SER A 43 7.96 3.21 -2.25
C SER A 43 8.66 2.82 -0.93
N SER A 44 9.97 2.62 -0.96
CA SER A 44 10.82 2.11 0.12
C SER A 44 10.72 2.94 1.39
N GLY A 45 11.05 4.22 1.28
CA GLY A 45 11.05 5.15 2.41
C GLY A 45 9.65 5.41 2.96
N SER A 46 8.61 5.33 2.13
CA SER A 46 7.23 5.56 2.57
C SER A 46 6.77 4.47 3.54
N ALA A 47 7.01 3.21 3.21
CA ALA A 47 6.70 2.10 4.11
C ALA A 47 7.60 2.10 5.35
N ALA A 48 8.92 2.32 5.17
CA ALA A 48 9.88 2.36 6.26
C ALA A 48 9.58 3.49 7.28
N ALA A 49 9.17 4.68 6.82
CA ALA A 49 8.84 5.80 7.70
C ALA A 49 7.63 5.49 8.60
N VAL A 50 6.60 4.85 8.07
CA VAL A 50 5.45 4.41 8.87
C VAL A 50 5.84 3.28 9.82
N ALA A 51 6.62 2.32 9.35
CA ALA A 51 7.11 1.22 10.18
C ALA A 51 7.95 1.71 11.38
N ALA A 52 8.83 2.67 11.13
CA ALA A 52 9.71 3.30 12.13
C ALA A 52 9.01 4.38 12.99
N HIS A 53 7.70 4.58 12.86
CA HIS A 53 6.94 5.62 13.56
C HIS A 53 7.41 7.06 13.33
N MET A 54 8.09 7.33 12.20
CA MET A 54 8.50 8.70 11.82
C MET A 54 7.31 9.55 11.38
N ALA A 55 6.30 8.92 10.79
CA ALA A 55 5.02 9.52 10.44
C ALA A 55 3.90 8.48 10.58
N PRO A 56 2.68 8.87 10.98
CA PRO A 56 1.55 7.95 11.08
C PRO A 56 1.08 7.46 9.70
N LEU A 57 1.22 8.29 8.68
CA LEU A 57 0.73 8.06 7.32
C LEU A 57 1.80 8.43 6.31
N SER A 58 1.79 7.75 5.17
CA SER A 58 2.63 8.15 4.04
C SER A 58 1.96 7.81 2.70
N ILE A 59 2.50 8.39 1.62
CA ILE A 59 2.03 8.21 0.26
C ILE A 59 3.15 7.56 -0.55
N GLY A 60 2.76 6.71 -1.47
CA GLY A 60 3.62 6.17 -2.51
C GLY A 60 2.88 6.01 -3.81
N SER A 61 3.42 5.19 -4.68
CA SER A 61 2.79 4.85 -5.95
C SER A 61 3.03 3.39 -6.28
N GLN A 62 2.21 2.85 -7.16
CA GLN A 62 2.37 1.49 -7.64
C GLN A 62 2.03 1.36 -9.12
N THR A 63 2.98 0.79 -9.85
CA THR A 63 2.77 0.23 -11.19
C THR A 63 2.56 -1.28 -11.07
N ASN A 64 3.48 -1.95 -10.35
CA ASN A 64 3.52 -3.42 -10.22
C ASN A 64 4.05 -3.84 -8.83
N GLY A 65 3.27 -3.63 -7.78
CA GLY A 65 3.61 -4.05 -6.41
C GLY A 65 4.32 -2.99 -5.55
N SER A 66 4.59 -1.79 -6.06
CA SER A 66 5.44 -0.78 -5.39
C SER A 66 4.81 -0.11 -4.15
N THR A 67 3.57 -0.42 -3.81
CA THR A 67 2.92 -0.06 -2.54
C THR A 67 2.81 -1.30 -1.64
N ILE A 68 2.19 -2.36 -2.15
CA ILE A 68 1.88 -3.53 -1.31
C ILE A 68 3.13 -4.33 -0.93
N ARG A 69 4.17 -4.37 -1.78
CA ARG A 69 5.42 -5.06 -1.49
C ARG A 69 6.19 -4.43 -0.33
N PRO A 70 6.55 -3.12 -0.36
CA PRO A 70 7.23 -2.51 0.77
C PRO A 70 6.36 -2.49 2.04
N ALA A 71 5.03 -2.38 1.94
CA ALA A 71 4.13 -2.52 3.07
C ALA A 71 4.27 -3.90 3.74
N SER A 72 4.26 -4.97 2.96
CA SER A 72 4.46 -6.33 3.45
C SER A 72 5.83 -6.52 4.10
N TYR A 73 6.90 -5.99 3.50
CA TYR A 73 8.27 -6.13 4.01
C TYR A 73 8.48 -5.35 5.32
N CYS A 74 7.82 -4.22 5.47
CA CYS A 74 7.92 -3.36 6.65
C CYS A 74 6.82 -3.61 7.70
N GLY A 75 5.93 -4.57 7.51
CA GLY A 75 4.87 -4.90 8.47
C GLY A 75 3.87 -3.77 8.71
N VAL A 76 3.52 -3.02 7.66
CA VAL A 76 2.53 -1.95 7.70
C VAL A 76 1.39 -2.23 6.71
N VAL A 77 0.28 -1.54 6.87
CA VAL A 77 -0.83 -1.62 5.92
C VAL A 77 -0.52 -0.74 4.71
N GLY A 78 -0.47 -1.34 3.53
CA GLY A 78 -0.39 -0.64 2.25
C GLY A 78 -1.65 -0.85 1.44
N TYR A 79 -2.22 0.22 0.93
CA TYR A 79 -3.42 0.16 0.11
C TYR A 79 -3.22 0.87 -1.22
N LYS A 80 -3.45 0.16 -2.30
CA LYS A 80 -3.52 0.71 -3.65
C LYS A 80 -4.98 0.68 -4.12
N PRO A 81 -5.66 1.81 -4.14
CA PRO A 81 -7.03 1.90 -4.64
C PRO A 81 -7.09 1.55 -6.14
N SER A 82 -8.30 1.35 -6.63
CA SER A 82 -8.53 1.12 -8.05
C SER A 82 -8.09 2.32 -8.88
N TYR A 83 -7.69 2.02 -10.13
CA TYR A 83 -7.28 3.04 -11.10
C TYR A 83 -8.36 4.13 -11.27
N GLY A 84 -7.91 5.37 -11.28
CA GLY A 84 -8.79 6.53 -11.43
C GLY A 84 -9.47 7.04 -10.16
N LEU A 85 -9.27 6.41 -8.99
CA LEU A 85 -9.83 6.94 -7.74
C LEU A 85 -9.02 8.11 -7.18
N ILE A 86 -7.70 8.06 -7.25
CA ILE A 86 -6.82 9.15 -6.80
C ILE A 86 -6.08 9.72 -8.01
N SER A 87 -6.07 11.03 -8.14
CA SER A 87 -5.37 11.74 -9.22
C SER A 87 -3.87 11.49 -9.18
N ARG A 88 -3.30 11.30 -10.37
CA ARG A 88 -1.85 11.19 -10.60
C ARG A 88 -1.27 12.49 -11.18
N SER A 89 -2.04 13.57 -11.16
CA SER A 89 -1.56 14.89 -11.61
C SER A 89 -0.32 15.32 -10.82
N GLY A 90 0.74 15.70 -11.52
CA GLY A 90 2.03 16.06 -10.93
C GLY A 90 2.91 14.89 -10.49
N VAL A 91 2.54 13.67 -10.83
CA VAL A 91 3.35 12.46 -10.58
C VAL A 91 4.06 12.04 -11.87
N LEU A 92 5.35 11.72 -11.76
CA LEU A 92 6.09 11.11 -12.87
C LEU A 92 5.52 9.71 -13.13
N LYS A 93 4.99 9.51 -14.33
CA LYS A 93 4.36 8.25 -14.72
C LYS A 93 5.37 7.29 -15.33
N GLN A 94 5.30 6.02 -14.93
CA GLN A 94 5.96 4.91 -15.62
C GLN A 94 5.01 4.26 -16.64
N SER A 95 3.73 4.13 -16.29
CA SER A 95 2.71 3.54 -17.14
C SER A 95 1.39 4.29 -16.98
N ASP A 96 0.86 4.83 -18.07
CA ASP A 96 -0.40 5.55 -18.03
C ASP A 96 -1.60 4.71 -17.59
N LYS A 97 -1.55 3.40 -17.80
CA LYS A 97 -2.66 2.48 -17.49
C LYS A 97 -2.50 1.74 -16.16
N LEU A 98 -1.28 1.62 -15.64
CA LEU A 98 -1.02 0.82 -14.45
C LEU A 98 -0.74 1.65 -13.21
N ASP A 99 -0.15 2.84 -13.37
CA ASP A 99 0.26 3.65 -12.24
C ASP A 99 -0.94 4.11 -11.42
N GLN A 100 -0.80 3.99 -10.12
CA GLN A 100 -1.78 4.47 -9.16
C GLN A 100 -1.08 4.96 -7.89
N ILE A 101 -1.66 5.97 -7.26
CA ILE A 101 -1.23 6.41 -5.93
C ILE A 101 -1.60 5.32 -4.92
N GLY A 102 -0.65 5.02 -4.06
CA GLY A 102 -0.83 4.16 -2.91
C GLY A 102 -0.64 4.91 -1.60
N VAL A 103 -1.16 4.36 -0.54
CA VAL A 103 -1.10 4.93 0.80
C VAL A 103 -0.63 3.90 1.81
N PHE A 104 -0.03 4.37 2.91
CA PHE A 104 0.47 3.53 3.99
C PHE A 104 0.00 4.07 5.35
N GLY A 105 -0.28 3.16 6.25
CA GLY A 105 -0.65 3.43 7.64
C GLY A 105 -0.38 2.22 8.52
N LYS A 106 -0.61 2.36 9.82
CA LYS A 106 -0.48 1.25 10.76
C LYS A 106 -1.72 0.36 10.81
N THR A 107 -2.88 0.94 10.57
CA THR A 107 -4.17 0.24 10.60
C THR A 107 -4.91 0.39 9.28
N VAL A 108 -5.95 -0.41 9.09
CA VAL A 108 -6.84 -0.30 7.92
C VAL A 108 -7.59 1.03 7.95
N GLU A 109 -7.99 1.49 9.11
CA GLU A 109 -8.66 2.77 9.31
C GLU A 109 -7.76 3.95 8.92
N ASP A 110 -6.47 3.90 9.24
CA ASP A 110 -5.48 4.90 8.85
C ASP A 110 -5.42 5.06 7.32
N VAL A 111 -5.28 3.96 6.60
CA VAL A 111 -5.21 3.99 5.14
C VAL A 111 -6.55 4.35 4.50
N ALA A 112 -7.66 4.00 5.15
CA ALA A 112 -8.99 4.39 4.71
C ALA A 112 -9.21 5.90 4.86
N LEU A 113 -8.81 6.49 5.99
CA LEU A 113 -8.88 7.93 6.23
C LEU A 113 -8.07 8.70 5.18
N LEU A 114 -6.82 8.28 4.95
CA LEU A 114 -5.96 8.91 3.96
C LEU A 114 -6.52 8.77 2.55
N THR A 115 -7.00 7.59 2.19
CA THR A 115 -7.60 7.33 0.87
C THR A 115 -8.85 8.16 0.64
N LYS A 116 -9.78 8.17 1.61
CA LYS A 116 -11.00 8.99 1.56
C LYS A 116 -10.69 10.45 1.26
N THR A 117 -9.67 11.00 1.92
CA THR A 117 -9.24 12.40 1.73
C THR A 117 -8.70 12.66 0.32
N LEU A 118 -8.13 11.65 -0.34
CA LEU A 118 -7.48 11.79 -1.64
C LEU A 118 -8.39 11.45 -2.84
N ILE A 119 -9.50 10.73 -2.62
CA ILE A 119 -10.46 10.40 -3.69
C ILE A 119 -11.18 11.66 -4.11
N LYS A 120 -10.86 12.12 -5.32
CA LYS A 120 -11.50 13.30 -5.91
C LYS A 120 -11.33 13.31 -7.42
N LYS A 121 -12.39 13.68 -8.15
CA LYS A 121 -12.31 13.96 -9.58
C LYS A 121 -11.33 15.11 -9.81
N ASP A 122 -10.39 14.92 -10.74
CA ASP A 122 -9.40 15.92 -11.13
C ASP A 122 -9.45 16.17 -12.64
N LEU A 123 -9.62 17.42 -13.04
CA LEU A 123 -9.68 17.81 -14.45
C LEU A 123 -8.31 17.73 -15.15
N TYR A 124 -7.21 17.70 -14.38
CA TYR A 124 -5.85 17.55 -14.91
C TYR A 124 -5.41 16.09 -15.02
N ASP A 125 -6.18 15.14 -14.47
CA ASP A 125 -6.03 13.71 -14.70
C ASP A 125 -7.38 13.13 -15.16
N LEU A 126 -7.57 13.11 -16.48
CA LEU A 126 -8.82 12.67 -17.10
C LEU A 126 -9.18 11.21 -16.81
N SER A 127 -8.24 10.41 -16.30
CA SER A 127 -8.51 9.05 -15.85
C SER A 127 -9.32 8.99 -14.57
N THR A 128 -9.39 10.11 -13.81
CA THR A 128 -10.12 10.12 -12.54
C THR A 128 -11.63 10.04 -12.76
N ILE A 129 -12.27 9.21 -11.93
CA ILE A 129 -13.74 9.03 -11.93
C ILE A 129 -14.37 9.79 -10.77
N HIS A 130 -15.66 10.03 -10.87
CA HIS A 130 -16.44 10.55 -9.75
C HIS A 130 -16.81 9.40 -8.83
N TYR A 131 -16.39 9.46 -7.56
CA TYR A 131 -16.68 8.43 -6.57
C TYR A 131 -16.83 9.09 -5.19
N SER A 132 -17.88 8.73 -4.45
CA SER A 132 -18.00 9.08 -3.03
C SER A 132 -17.31 8.04 -2.15
N ALA A 133 -16.46 8.52 -1.27
CA ALA A 133 -15.79 7.71 -0.26
C ALA A 133 -16.30 8.02 1.17
N ASP A 134 -17.46 8.65 1.29
CA ASP A 134 -17.97 9.16 2.57
C ASP A 134 -18.16 8.06 3.61
N GLU A 135 -18.62 6.90 3.20
CA GLU A 135 -18.86 5.75 4.09
C GLU A 135 -17.62 4.87 4.35
N MET A 136 -16.46 5.18 3.73
CA MET A 136 -15.29 4.31 3.74
C MET A 136 -14.81 3.97 5.17
N LEU A 137 -14.77 4.95 6.07
CA LEU A 137 -14.36 4.74 7.46
C LEU A 137 -15.40 3.93 8.25
N ASP A 138 -16.67 4.18 8.01
CA ASP A 138 -17.76 3.46 8.70
C ASP A 138 -17.80 2.00 8.29
N ILE A 139 -17.55 1.72 7.01
CA ILE A 139 -17.43 0.34 6.50
C ILE A 139 -16.25 -0.37 7.16
N CYS A 140 -15.08 0.30 7.27
CA CYS A 140 -13.92 -0.29 7.94
C CYS A 140 -14.20 -0.66 9.40
N LYS A 141 -14.96 0.18 10.12
CA LYS A 141 -15.33 -0.07 11.53
C LYS A 141 -16.35 -1.18 11.70
N LYS A 142 -17.28 -1.30 10.77
CA LYS A 142 -18.34 -2.33 10.82
C LYS A 142 -17.84 -3.72 10.44
N GLY A 143 -16.68 -3.82 9.81
CA GLY A 143 -16.16 -5.08 9.27
C GLY A 143 -16.89 -5.52 7.99
N PRO A 144 -16.53 -6.70 7.44
CA PRO A 144 -17.12 -7.21 6.21
C PRO A 144 -18.61 -7.56 6.39
N ILE A 145 -19.40 -7.25 5.35
CA ILE A 145 -20.85 -7.55 5.32
C ILE A 145 -21.11 -9.05 5.20
N PHE A 146 -20.14 -9.80 4.67
CA PHE A 146 -20.21 -11.25 4.51
C PHE A 146 -18.88 -11.88 4.95
N GLU A 147 -18.92 -13.13 5.35
CA GLU A 147 -17.71 -13.87 5.73
C GLU A 147 -16.84 -14.10 4.48
N PRO A 148 -15.61 -13.56 4.45
CA PRO A 148 -14.76 -13.67 3.27
C PRO A 148 -14.26 -15.11 3.08
N LYS A 149 -14.29 -15.59 1.84
CA LYS A 149 -13.63 -16.83 1.43
C LYS A 149 -12.31 -16.50 0.76
N PHE A 150 -11.26 -17.18 1.16
CA PHE A 150 -9.91 -16.97 0.63
C PHE A 150 -9.47 -18.18 -0.19
N ILE A 151 -8.67 -17.90 -1.22
CA ILE A 151 -7.95 -18.92 -1.97
C ILE A 151 -6.45 -18.72 -1.73
N PHE A 152 -5.77 -19.75 -1.27
CA PHE A 152 -4.32 -19.77 -1.18
C PHE A 152 -3.74 -20.62 -2.29
N TYR A 153 -3.09 -19.98 -3.26
CA TYR A 153 -2.52 -20.65 -4.42
C TYR A 153 -1.00 -20.62 -4.38
N LYS A 154 -0.37 -21.81 -4.35
CA LYS A 154 1.08 -21.97 -4.40
C LYS A 154 1.58 -21.83 -5.84
N THR A 155 2.09 -20.66 -6.18
CA THR A 155 2.68 -20.39 -7.50
C THR A 155 3.97 -21.17 -7.70
N LYS A 156 4.50 -21.18 -8.95
CA LYS A 156 5.81 -21.78 -9.25
C LYS A 156 6.95 -21.23 -8.37
N ASN A 157 6.82 -20.00 -7.90
CA ASN A 157 7.81 -19.34 -7.04
C ASN A 157 7.76 -19.81 -5.57
N TRP A 158 6.77 -20.59 -5.16
CA TRP A 158 6.68 -21.12 -3.80
C TRP A 158 7.96 -21.80 -3.33
N LYS A 159 8.63 -22.51 -4.23
CA LYS A 159 9.88 -23.23 -3.94
C LYS A 159 11.06 -22.28 -3.64
N ASN A 160 10.98 -21.03 -4.08
CA ASN A 160 12.04 -20.02 -3.93
C ASN A 160 11.85 -19.15 -2.68
N ILE A 161 10.73 -19.30 -1.98
CA ILE A 161 10.46 -18.57 -0.74
C ILE A 161 11.27 -19.25 0.38
N ASP A 162 11.88 -18.43 1.26
CA ASP A 162 12.61 -18.96 2.41
C ASP A 162 11.69 -19.76 3.35
N LYS A 163 12.29 -20.65 4.12
CA LYS A 163 11.55 -21.59 5.00
C LYS A 163 10.75 -20.88 6.11
N GLU A 164 11.22 -19.73 6.57
CA GLU A 164 10.55 -18.95 7.61
C GLU A 164 9.26 -18.32 7.06
N SER A 165 9.34 -17.71 5.90
CA SER A 165 8.18 -17.19 5.18
C SER A 165 7.17 -18.29 4.83
N GLN A 166 7.64 -19.47 4.38
CA GLN A 166 6.76 -20.62 4.13
C GLN A 166 6.00 -21.03 5.40
N LYS A 167 6.67 -21.15 6.54
CA LYS A 167 6.04 -21.47 7.84
C LYS A 167 5.01 -20.41 8.25
N SER A 168 5.30 -19.13 8.03
CA SER A 168 4.40 -18.04 8.35
C SER A 168 3.10 -18.11 7.52
N PHE A 169 3.21 -18.42 6.22
CA PHE A 169 2.04 -18.64 5.37
C PHE A 169 1.26 -19.90 5.80
N GLU A 170 1.94 -20.99 6.14
CA GLU A 170 1.29 -22.21 6.62
C GLU A 170 0.56 -21.99 7.95
N PHE A 171 1.14 -21.18 8.84
CA PHE A 171 0.48 -20.78 10.09
C PHE A 171 -0.77 -19.95 9.81
N PHE A 172 -0.68 -18.97 8.89
CA PHE A 172 -1.84 -18.17 8.47
C PHE A 172 -2.97 -19.06 7.92
N ILE A 173 -2.63 -19.98 7.02
CA ILE A 173 -3.60 -20.94 6.45
C ILE A 173 -4.29 -21.76 7.55
N LYS A 174 -3.54 -22.28 8.52
CA LYS A 174 -4.09 -23.05 9.64
C LYS A 174 -5.04 -22.23 10.51
N THR A 175 -4.70 -20.95 10.75
CA THR A 175 -5.51 -20.04 11.58
C THR A 175 -6.86 -19.75 10.91
N PHE A 176 -6.88 -19.61 9.58
CA PHE A 176 -8.08 -19.30 8.80
C PHE A 176 -8.68 -20.52 8.09
N LYS A 177 -8.35 -21.75 8.50
CA LYS A 177 -8.68 -23.00 7.80
C LYS A 177 -10.15 -23.15 7.40
N LYS A 178 -11.09 -22.56 8.14
CA LYS A 178 -12.52 -22.62 7.81
C LYS A 178 -12.87 -21.82 6.56
N ASN A 179 -12.05 -20.83 6.19
CA ASN A 179 -12.36 -19.84 5.17
C ASN A 179 -11.31 -19.82 4.03
N ILE A 180 -10.36 -20.75 4.02
CA ILE A 180 -9.28 -20.81 3.01
C ILE A 180 -9.32 -22.14 2.26
N GLU A 181 -9.39 -22.05 0.94
CA GLU A 181 -9.10 -23.16 0.02
C GLU A 181 -7.63 -23.09 -0.43
N VAL A 182 -6.92 -24.21 -0.40
CA VAL A 182 -5.50 -24.32 -0.76
C VAL A 182 -5.38 -25.08 -2.08
N PHE A 183 -4.71 -24.48 -3.07
CA PHE A 183 -4.43 -25.07 -4.38
C PHE A 183 -2.92 -25.08 -4.67
#